data_93a1f8b3992061b23a6e182eff14ca80
#
_entry.id   93a1f8b3992061b23a6e182eff14ca80
#
_cell.length_a   1.000
_cell.length_b   1.000
_cell.length_c   1.000
_cell.angle_alpha   90.00
_cell.angle_beta   90.00
_cell.angle_gamma   90.00
#
_symmetry.space_group_name_H-M   'P 1'
#
loop_
_entity.id
_entity.type
_entity.pdbx_description
1 polymer ?
#
loop_
_entity_poly.entity_id
_entity_poly.type
_entity_poly.pdbx_seq_one_letter_code
_entity_poly.pdbx_strand_id
1 'polypeptide(L)'
;MRVGCIYLPNGNPVGTDKFAYKLAWYDRLHAHARDLLALEEPFTLCGDYNVIPTPADARNPAAWVGDALFQPQSQAAFRALRHLGLSDAGELGGQPPGTFTFWDYQAGAWQRDHGIRIDFHLLSPQAADRFQSIETHRDARDMDKPSDHVPVVIDLED
;
A
#
# COMPACT_ATOMS: atom_id res chain seq x y z
N MET A 1 -5.23 -20.01 4.71
CA MET A 1 -4.39 -18.83 4.40
C MET A 1 -4.36 -17.86 5.59
N ARG A 2 -3.25 -17.16 5.83
CA ARG A 2 -3.16 -16.08 6.83
C ARG A 2 -3.43 -14.73 6.18
N VAL A 3 -4.10 -13.84 6.89
CA VAL A 3 -4.35 -12.45 6.46
C VAL A 3 -3.86 -11.52 7.57
N GLY A 4 -2.86 -10.70 7.26
CA GLY A 4 -2.36 -9.65 8.13
C GLY A 4 -2.88 -8.29 7.67
N CYS A 5 -3.70 -7.62 8.49
CA CYS A 5 -4.17 -6.27 8.19
C CYS A 5 -3.13 -5.26 8.69
N ILE A 6 -2.69 -4.37 7.79
CA ILE A 6 -1.64 -3.39 8.03
C ILE A 6 -2.25 -1.98 8.08
N TYR A 7 -1.92 -1.24 9.13
CA TYR A 7 -2.07 0.21 9.16
C TYR A 7 -0.73 0.81 9.62
N LEU A 8 0.09 1.18 8.65
CA LEU A 8 1.43 1.67 8.88
C LEU A 8 1.37 3.16 9.26
N PRO A 9 2.17 3.61 10.25
CA PRO A 9 2.16 5.02 10.65
C PRO A 9 2.42 5.99 9.50
N ASN A 10 1.67 7.09 9.45
CA ASN A 10 1.83 8.13 8.45
C ASN A 10 3.24 8.75 8.45
N GLY A 11 3.76 9.10 9.63
CA GLY A 11 5.15 9.56 9.81
C GLY A 11 5.37 11.06 9.64
N ASN A 12 4.34 11.84 9.33
CA ASN A 12 4.47 13.30 9.22
C ASN A 12 4.44 13.99 10.59
N PRO A 13 5.13 15.14 10.75
CA PRO A 13 6.07 15.74 9.80
C PRO A 13 7.40 15.00 9.73
N VAL A 14 8.04 15.02 8.56
CA VAL A 14 9.42 14.51 8.39
C VAL A 14 10.37 15.26 9.29
N GLY A 15 11.41 14.57 9.80
CA GLY A 15 12.38 15.15 10.72
C GLY A 15 11.95 15.15 12.20
N THR A 16 10.84 14.48 12.52
CA THR A 16 10.37 14.27 13.89
C THR A 16 10.44 12.80 14.31
N ASP A 17 10.20 12.53 15.59
CA ASP A 17 10.10 11.16 16.12
C ASP A 17 9.01 10.32 15.44
N LYS A 18 7.99 10.96 14.85
CA LYS A 18 6.94 10.26 14.10
C LYS A 18 7.51 9.59 12.85
N PHE A 19 8.42 10.26 12.15
CA PHE A 19 9.06 9.67 10.97
C PHE A 19 10.02 8.54 11.36
N ALA A 20 10.80 8.73 12.42
CA ALA A 20 11.66 7.68 12.97
C ALA A 20 10.84 6.45 13.41
N TYR A 21 9.69 6.68 14.07
CA TYR A 21 8.77 5.61 14.46
C TYR A 21 8.21 4.85 13.24
N LYS A 22 7.85 5.55 12.18
CA LYS A 22 7.41 4.94 10.91
C LYS A 22 8.48 3.99 10.35
N LEU A 23 9.73 4.43 10.28
CA LEU A 23 10.81 3.61 9.76
C LEU A 23 11.08 2.38 10.66
N ALA A 24 11.10 2.56 11.97
CA ALA A 24 11.23 1.46 12.93
C ALA A 24 10.05 0.46 12.82
N TRP A 25 8.86 0.93 12.47
CA TRP A 25 7.71 0.06 12.22
C TRP A 25 7.91 -0.80 10.96
N TYR A 26 8.48 -0.20 9.88
CA TYR A 26 8.87 -0.96 8.68
C TYR A 26 9.90 -2.03 8.99
N ASP A 27 10.91 -1.75 9.83
CA ASP A 27 11.93 -2.72 10.23
C ASP A 27 11.29 -3.93 10.94
N ARG A 28 10.32 -3.68 11.81
CA ARG A 28 9.57 -4.75 12.49
C ARG A 28 8.71 -5.56 11.52
N LEU A 29 8.01 -4.88 10.60
CA LEU A 29 7.21 -5.55 9.58
C LEU A 29 8.09 -6.41 8.68
N HIS A 30 9.25 -5.91 8.28
CA HIS A 30 10.23 -6.65 7.48
C HIS A 30 10.70 -7.92 8.18
N ALA A 31 11.05 -7.82 9.48
CA ALA A 31 11.44 -8.99 10.28
C ALA A 31 10.29 -10.00 10.38
N HIS A 32 9.08 -9.54 10.68
CA HIS A 32 7.89 -10.38 10.77
C HIS A 32 7.54 -11.06 9.44
N ALA A 33 7.59 -10.32 8.33
CA ALA A 33 7.33 -10.89 7.00
C ALA A 33 8.36 -11.97 6.62
N ARG A 34 9.64 -11.76 6.95
CA ARG A 34 10.69 -12.78 6.78
C ARG A 34 10.38 -14.05 7.58
N ASP A 35 9.94 -13.90 8.83
CA ASP A 35 9.60 -15.05 9.69
C ASP A 35 8.35 -15.78 9.16
N LEU A 36 7.37 -15.07 8.60
CA LEU A 36 6.21 -15.67 7.93
C LEU A 36 6.60 -16.41 6.65
N LEU A 37 7.48 -15.83 5.83
CA LEU A 37 7.98 -16.48 4.60
C LEU A 37 8.71 -17.77 4.88
N ALA A 38 9.44 -17.87 6.01
CA ALA A 38 10.13 -19.07 6.42
C ALA A 38 9.18 -20.25 6.76
N LEU A 39 7.89 -19.98 6.96
CA LEU A 39 6.88 -21.03 7.17
C LEU A 39 6.40 -21.67 5.86
N GLU A 40 6.72 -21.07 4.71
CA GLU A 40 6.30 -21.53 3.38
C GLU A 40 4.77 -21.71 3.24
N GLU A 41 4.00 -20.91 3.99
CA GLU A 41 2.55 -20.91 3.98
C GLU A 41 1.97 -19.75 3.14
N PRO A 42 0.77 -19.91 2.54
CA PRO A 42 0.10 -18.81 1.86
C PRO A 42 -0.35 -17.75 2.85
N PHE A 43 0.09 -16.50 2.64
CA PHE A 43 -0.38 -15.33 3.39
C PHE A 43 -0.45 -14.07 2.52
N THR A 44 -1.23 -13.11 2.99
CA THR A 44 -1.22 -11.72 2.50
C THR A 44 -1.02 -10.75 3.65
N LEU A 45 -0.21 -9.72 3.42
CA LEU A 45 -0.15 -8.52 4.24
C LEU A 45 -0.87 -7.42 3.46
N CYS A 46 -2.07 -7.02 3.91
CA CYS A 46 -2.92 -6.08 3.19
C CYS A 46 -3.27 -4.86 4.05
N GLY A 47 -3.51 -3.72 3.40
CA GLY A 47 -3.95 -2.50 4.05
C GLY A 47 -3.15 -1.26 3.64
N ASP A 48 -3.22 -0.22 4.49
CA ASP A 48 -2.57 1.07 4.26
C ASP A 48 -1.10 1.04 4.71
N TYR A 49 -0.22 1.14 3.74
CA TYR A 49 1.24 1.20 3.96
C TYR A 49 1.77 2.62 4.13
N ASN A 50 0.90 3.64 3.97
CA ASN A 50 1.28 5.05 4.07
C ASN A 50 2.56 5.37 3.28
N VAL A 51 2.69 4.84 2.07
CA VAL A 51 3.82 5.08 1.16
C VAL A 51 3.33 5.21 -0.28
N ILE A 52 3.91 6.14 -0.99
CA ILE A 52 3.80 6.30 -2.44
C ILE A 52 5.08 5.71 -3.04
N PRO A 53 5.08 4.45 -3.51
CA PRO A 53 6.31 3.74 -3.90
C PRO A 53 7.03 4.37 -5.07
N THR A 54 6.28 4.87 -6.05
CA THR A 54 6.80 5.47 -7.27
C THR A 54 6.00 6.72 -7.67
N PRO A 55 6.51 7.58 -8.54
CA PRO A 55 5.73 8.71 -9.07
C PRO A 55 4.44 8.28 -9.78
N ALA A 56 4.38 7.08 -10.34
CA ALA A 56 3.18 6.54 -11.00
C ALA A 56 2.02 6.25 -10.03
N ASP A 57 2.33 6.11 -8.73
CA ASP A 57 1.36 5.88 -7.66
C ASP A 57 0.73 7.17 -7.11
N ALA A 58 0.99 8.32 -7.75
CA ALA A 58 0.37 9.61 -7.42
C ALA A 58 -0.05 10.37 -8.67
N ARG A 59 -1.24 11.00 -8.64
CA ARG A 59 -1.72 11.87 -9.75
C ARG A 59 -0.83 13.09 -9.93
N ASN A 60 -0.35 13.65 -8.82
CA ASN A 60 0.55 14.81 -8.81
C ASN A 60 1.72 14.54 -7.85
N PRO A 61 2.76 13.82 -8.28
CA PRO A 61 3.89 13.48 -7.42
C PRO A 61 4.60 14.70 -6.81
N ALA A 62 4.61 15.82 -7.53
CA ALA A 62 5.26 17.05 -7.06
C ALA A 62 4.62 17.62 -5.78
N ALA A 63 3.32 17.37 -5.57
CA ALA A 63 2.61 17.79 -4.36
C ALA A 63 3.04 17.02 -3.10
N TRP A 64 3.69 15.87 -3.26
CA TRP A 64 4.12 14.99 -2.19
C TRP A 64 5.60 15.11 -1.85
N VAL A 65 6.34 15.98 -2.56
CA VAL A 65 7.74 16.27 -2.23
C VAL A 65 7.83 16.86 -0.83
N GLY A 66 8.61 16.20 0.05
CA GLY A 66 8.71 16.58 1.46
C GLY A 66 7.74 15.86 2.41
N ASP A 67 6.71 15.18 1.88
CA ASP A 67 5.80 14.37 2.69
C ASP A 67 6.43 13.02 3.07
N ALA A 68 6.09 12.50 4.26
CA ALA A 68 6.61 11.22 4.77
C ALA A 68 6.24 10.03 3.87
N LEU A 69 5.12 10.10 3.15
CA LEU A 69 4.67 9.05 2.23
C LEU A 69 5.56 8.94 0.99
N PHE A 70 6.22 10.03 0.59
CA PHE A 70 7.02 10.09 -0.64
C PHE A 70 8.53 10.26 -0.36
N GLN A 71 8.97 10.06 0.89
CA GLN A 71 10.39 10.11 1.22
C GLN A 71 11.15 8.91 0.65
N PRO A 72 12.39 9.11 0.16
CA PRO A 72 13.24 8.01 -0.32
C PRO A 72 13.40 6.87 0.70
N GLN A 73 13.45 7.20 2.00
CA GLN A 73 13.56 6.22 3.08
C GLN A 73 12.30 5.35 3.19
N SER A 74 11.10 5.94 3.10
CA SER A 74 9.83 5.20 3.11
C SER A 74 9.73 4.28 1.90
N GLN A 75 10.10 4.78 0.72
CA GLN A 75 10.12 4.00 -0.53
C GLN A 75 11.15 2.87 -0.47
N ALA A 76 12.34 3.12 0.11
CA ALA A 76 13.38 2.10 0.27
C ALA A 76 12.92 0.99 1.22
N ALA A 77 12.26 1.34 2.34
CA ALA A 77 11.73 0.39 3.31
C ALA A 77 10.64 -0.51 2.68
N PHE A 78 9.72 0.08 1.90
CA PHE A 78 8.70 -0.68 1.18
C PHE A 78 9.31 -1.61 0.11
N ARG A 79 10.30 -1.13 -0.66
CA ARG A 79 11.02 -1.99 -1.62
C ARG A 79 11.75 -3.14 -0.93
N ALA A 80 12.41 -2.89 0.22
CA ALA A 80 13.10 -3.92 0.98
C ALA A 80 12.12 -5.02 1.44
N LEU A 81 10.92 -4.63 1.88
CA LEU A 81 9.86 -5.57 2.25
C LEU A 81 9.46 -6.45 1.05
N ARG A 82 9.25 -5.85 -0.12
CA ARG A 82 8.92 -6.60 -1.35
C ARG A 82 10.05 -7.52 -1.80
N HIS A 83 11.31 -7.09 -1.66
CA HIS A 83 12.48 -7.88 -2.03
C HIS A 83 12.71 -9.11 -1.17
N LEU A 84 11.94 -9.31 -0.09
CA LEU A 84 11.88 -10.60 0.63
C LEU A 84 11.23 -11.73 -0.20
N GLY A 85 10.59 -11.39 -1.32
CA GLY A 85 9.86 -12.33 -2.17
C GLY A 85 8.34 -12.11 -2.15
N LEU A 86 7.87 -10.97 -1.62
CA LEU A 86 6.46 -10.62 -1.64
C LEU A 86 6.06 -9.98 -2.97
N SER A 87 4.96 -10.47 -3.56
CA SER A 87 4.38 -9.94 -4.79
C SER A 87 3.28 -8.93 -4.49
N ASP A 88 3.31 -7.77 -5.17
CA ASP A 88 2.21 -6.80 -5.17
C ASP A 88 1.09 -7.31 -6.08
N ALA A 89 -0.10 -7.54 -5.52
CA ALA A 89 -1.25 -8.03 -6.26
C ALA A 89 -1.68 -7.08 -7.39
N GLY A 90 -1.48 -5.76 -7.22
CA GLY A 90 -1.74 -4.78 -8.27
C GLY A 90 -0.85 -4.97 -9.50
N GLU A 91 0.42 -5.30 -9.29
CA GLU A 91 1.33 -5.63 -10.39
C GLU A 91 0.99 -6.98 -11.03
N LEU A 92 0.68 -8.01 -10.21
CA LEU A 92 0.25 -9.31 -10.72
C LEU A 92 -1.01 -9.20 -11.58
N GLY A 93 -1.99 -8.38 -11.16
CA GLY A 93 -3.22 -8.13 -11.90
C GLY A 93 -3.09 -7.14 -13.06
N GLY A 94 -1.88 -6.60 -13.30
CA GLY A 94 -1.65 -5.65 -14.38
C GLY A 94 -2.42 -4.34 -14.22
N GLN A 95 -2.67 -3.90 -12.99
CA GLN A 95 -3.35 -2.62 -12.76
C GLN A 95 -2.56 -1.47 -13.39
N PRO A 96 -3.22 -0.61 -14.19
CA PRO A 96 -2.54 0.48 -14.86
C PRO A 96 -2.10 1.57 -13.85
N PRO A 97 -1.08 2.38 -14.20
CA PRO A 97 -0.77 3.62 -13.48
C PRO A 97 -2.02 4.48 -13.31
N GLY A 98 -2.19 5.09 -12.14
CA GLY A 98 -3.39 5.88 -11.85
C GLY A 98 -4.54 5.09 -11.22
N THR A 99 -4.35 3.80 -10.91
CA THR A 99 -5.26 3.06 -10.05
C THR A 99 -5.00 3.47 -8.61
N PHE A 100 -5.67 4.53 -8.17
CA PHE A 100 -5.50 5.09 -6.84
C PHE A 100 -6.45 4.46 -5.83
N THR A 101 -6.06 4.49 -4.55
CA THR A 101 -6.82 3.90 -3.43
C THR A 101 -7.25 4.93 -2.39
N PHE A 102 -6.69 6.15 -2.44
CA PHE A 102 -6.93 7.23 -1.49
C PHE A 102 -7.09 8.56 -2.20
N TRP A 103 -8.04 9.40 -1.71
CA TRP A 103 -8.22 10.82 -2.07
C TRP A 103 -8.59 11.61 -0.83
N ASP A 104 -7.75 12.57 -0.45
CA ASP A 104 -8.02 13.46 0.69
C ASP A 104 -9.42 14.11 0.58
N TYR A 105 -10.06 14.35 1.72
CA TYR A 105 -11.32 15.10 1.76
C TYR A 105 -11.14 16.57 1.43
N GLN A 106 -9.93 17.09 1.55
CA GLN A 106 -9.62 18.50 1.39
C GLN A 106 -9.31 18.85 -0.07
N ALA A 107 -9.36 20.18 -0.33
CA ALA A 107 -8.95 20.77 -1.59
C ALA A 107 -9.63 20.20 -2.85
N GLY A 108 -10.77 19.53 -2.72
CA GLY A 108 -11.47 18.90 -3.84
C GLY A 108 -10.63 17.81 -4.53
N ALA A 109 -9.86 17.05 -3.74
CA ALA A 109 -8.97 16.03 -4.28
C ALA A 109 -9.72 14.96 -5.09
N TRP A 110 -10.90 14.54 -4.63
CA TRP A 110 -11.74 13.58 -5.36
C TRP A 110 -12.18 14.13 -6.71
N GLN A 111 -12.75 15.35 -6.75
CA GLN A 111 -13.26 15.98 -7.98
C GLN A 111 -12.17 16.27 -9.01
N ARG A 112 -10.92 16.48 -8.55
CA ARG A 112 -9.76 16.74 -9.41
C ARG A 112 -8.97 15.47 -9.72
N ASP A 113 -9.41 14.32 -9.21
CA ASP A 113 -8.71 13.06 -9.29
C ASP A 113 -7.27 13.12 -8.74
N HIS A 114 -7.03 13.88 -7.70
CA HIS A 114 -5.73 13.97 -7.02
C HIS A 114 -5.53 12.80 -6.06
N GLY A 115 -5.63 11.59 -6.60
CA GLY A 115 -5.47 10.35 -5.86
C GLY A 115 -4.03 9.89 -5.73
N ILE A 116 -3.83 8.97 -4.78
CA ILE A 116 -2.60 8.21 -4.57
C ILE A 116 -2.93 6.73 -4.32
N ARG A 117 -1.99 5.85 -4.62
CA ARG A 117 -2.06 4.42 -4.28
C ARG A 117 -1.17 4.17 -3.07
N ILE A 118 -1.79 3.85 -1.93
CA ILE A 118 -1.11 3.59 -0.65
C ILE A 118 -1.60 2.33 0.05
N ASP A 119 -2.66 1.70 -0.48
CA ASP A 119 -3.20 0.44 0.00
C ASP A 119 -2.74 -0.70 -0.92
N PHE A 120 -2.20 -1.75 -0.33
CA PHE A 120 -1.59 -2.86 -1.05
C PHE A 120 -2.01 -4.21 -0.48
N HIS A 121 -1.98 -5.23 -1.33
CA HIS A 121 -1.95 -6.64 -0.96
C HIS A 121 -0.58 -7.20 -1.35
N LEU A 122 0.27 -7.45 -0.36
CA LEU A 122 1.55 -8.12 -0.56
C LEU A 122 1.38 -9.61 -0.28
N LEU A 123 1.55 -10.42 -1.31
CA LEU A 123 1.32 -11.86 -1.30
C LEU A 123 2.63 -12.63 -1.10
N SER A 124 2.61 -13.67 -0.26
CA SER A 124 3.68 -14.67 -0.26
C SER A 124 3.71 -15.41 -1.60
N PRO A 125 4.82 -16.09 -1.97
CA PRO A 125 4.87 -16.89 -3.20
C PRO A 125 3.71 -17.87 -3.33
N GLN A 126 3.37 -18.58 -2.25
CA GLN A 126 2.27 -19.55 -2.22
C GLN A 126 0.88 -18.90 -2.38
N ALA A 127 0.71 -17.63 -1.96
CA ALA A 127 -0.52 -16.90 -2.20
C ALA A 127 -0.54 -16.28 -3.60
N ALA A 128 0.62 -15.84 -4.10
CA ALA A 128 0.75 -15.32 -5.46
C ALA A 128 0.45 -16.38 -6.53
N ASP A 129 0.84 -17.64 -6.29
CA ASP A 129 0.52 -18.78 -7.18
C ASP A 129 -1.01 -19.04 -7.28
N ARG A 130 -1.79 -18.57 -6.31
CA ARG A 130 -3.26 -18.68 -6.27
C ARG A 130 -3.98 -17.43 -6.76
N PHE A 131 -3.25 -16.39 -7.15
CA PHE A 131 -3.83 -15.11 -7.55
C PHE A 131 -4.69 -15.25 -8.81
N GLN A 132 -5.95 -14.77 -8.74
CA GLN A 132 -6.90 -14.75 -9.85
C GLN A 132 -7.18 -13.35 -10.35
N SER A 133 -7.51 -12.43 -9.43
CA SER A 133 -7.88 -11.07 -9.81
C SER A 133 -7.64 -10.06 -8.67
N ILE A 134 -7.64 -8.78 -9.06
CA ILE A 134 -7.67 -7.64 -8.14
C ILE A 134 -8.62 -6.58 -8.70
N GLU A 135 -9.45 -6.02 -7.83
CA GLU A 135 -10.35 -4.93 -8.16
C GLU A 135 -10.23 -3.80 -7.14
N THR A 136 -10.16 -2.55 -7.64
CA THR A 136 -10.18 -1.34 -6.82
C THR A 136 -11.54 -0.67 -7.01
N HIS A 137 -12.36 -0.67 -5.95
CA HIS A 137 -13.75 -0.19 -5.98
C HIS A 137 -13.81 1.32 -5.82
N ARG A 138 -13.38 2.04 -6.86
CA ARG A 138 -13.34 3.51 -6.89
C ARG A 138 -14.69 4.17 -6.64
N ASP A 139 -15.78 3.57 -7.09
CA ASP A 139 -17.16 4.00 -6.94
C ASP A 139 -17.60 4.14 -5.47
N ALA A 140 -16.92 3.46 -4.54
CA ALA A 140 -17.15 3.64 -3.12
C ALA A 140 -16.93 5.10 -2.65
N ARG A 141 -16.13 5.91 -3.37
CA ARG A 141 -15.93 7.33 -3.09
C ARG A 141 -17.13 8.22 -3.43
N ASP A 142 -18.09 7.74 -4.22
CA ASP A 142 -19.32 8.46 -4.59
C ASP A 142 -20.51 8.12 -3.66
N MET A 143 -20.32 7.26 -2.66
CA MET A 143 -21.35 6.95 -1.67
C MET A 143 -21.62 8.11 -0.71
N ASP A 144 -22.73 8.03 0.04
CA ASP A 144 -22.98 8.99 1.12
C ASP A 144 -21.94 8.84 2.24
N LYS A 145 -21.28 9.96 2.61
CA LYS A 145 -20.22 10.00 3.63
C LYS A 145 -19.13 8.93 3.43
N PRO A 146 -18.49 8.86 2.26
CA PRO A 146 -17.53 7.83 1.94
C PRO A 146 -16.26 7.97 2.77
N SER A 147 -15.51 6.88 2.91
CA SER A 147 -14.11 6.93 3.36
C SER A 147 -13.26 7.70 2.34
N ASP A 148 -12.13 8.24 2.77
CA ASP A 148 -11.06 8.77 1.89
C ASP A 148 -10.28 7.66 1.20
N HIS A 149 -10.36 6.41 1.67
CA HIS A 149 -9.89 5.21 0.99
C HIS A 149 -11.04 4.47 0.30
N VAL A 150 -10.69 3.68 -0.72
CA VAL A 150 -11.61 2.75 -1.38
C VAL A 150 -11.22 1.29 -1.12
N PRO A 151 -12.17 0.35 -1.13
CA PRO A 151 -11.85 -1.07 -1.01
C PRO A 151 -10.98 -1.55 -2.16
N VAL A 152 -9.98 -2.37 -1.82
CA VAL A 152 -9.17 -3.14 -2.77
C VAL A 152 -9.42 -4.61 -2.46
N VAL A 153 -9.95 -5.34 -3.43
CA VAL A 153 -10.35 -6.75 -3.27
C VAL A 153 -9.48 -7.61 -4.16
N ILE A 154 -9.01 -8.72 -3.64
CA ILE A 154 -8.32 -9.76 -4.41
C ILE A 154 -9.11 -11.07 -4.35
N ASP A 155 -9.07 -11.82 -5.43
CA ASP A 155 -9.54 -13.19 -5.48
C ASP A 155 -8.36 -14.14 -5.58
N LEU A 156 -8.41 -15.19 -4.77
CA LEU A 156 -7.41 -16.25 -4.74
C LEU A 156 -8.09 -17.59 -4.89
N GLU A 157 -7.48 -18.50 -5.62
CA GLU A 157 -7.93 -19.89 -5.72
C GLU A 157 -7.74 -20.64 -4.38
N ASP A 158 -8.64 -21.56 -4.04
CA ASP A 158 -8.60 -22.37 -2.80
C ASP A 158 -7.40 -23.34 -2.74
#